data_90ae7d554777d4c359123d7aea7d3065
#
_entry.id   90ae7d554777d4c359123d7aea7d3065
#
_cell.length_a   1.000
_cell.length_b   1.000
_cell.length_c   1.000
_cell.angle_alpha   90.00
_cell.angle_beta   90.00
_cell.angle_gamma   90.00
#
_symmetry.space_group_name_H-M   'P 1'
#
loop_
_entity.id
_entity.type
_entity.pdbx_description
1 polymer ?
#
loop_
_entity_poly.entity_id
_entity_poly.type
_entity_poly.pdbx_seq_one_letter_code
_entity_poly.pdbx_strand_id
1 'polypeptide(L)'
;VNASPESPDGGTPAPPVHTMPADHGGLPHPIPSSPEVLTAEAQAGTAGAAGGRGRIGSVALVIGGIVSLQFGASVAVLLFPRAGALGVVTLRLVVASLVLLLVCRPKVRGHTRGDWATVLAFGVALAGMNSLFYEAIDRIPLGAAVTLEFLGPLILSVATSRRLLSLVWASLALGGVVLLGREGFDGLNLAGAGFALAAGGLWAAYILLSARTGQRFPQADGLALAMTVAALLSLPLGIVSAGSALLNPVTLGLGAAVALMSSVLPYTLELLALRKLPASGFAVMMSLEPAAAATAGFLVLHQALGWAEVLAIGLVVIASVGAVRSAGAHS
;
A
#
# COMPACT_ATOMS: atom_id res chain seq x y z
N VAL A 1 15.00 -66.50 40.30
CA VAL A 1 16.31 -66.58 40.99
C VAL A 1 16.75 -65.14 41.23
N ASN A 2 16.68 -64.74 42.49
CA ASN A 2 17.47 -63.77 43.28
C ASN A 2 17.49 -62.30 42.73
N ALA A 3 17.09 -61.43 43.46
CA ALA A 3 17.22 -60.89 44.83
C ALA A 3 17.59 -59.41 44.70
N SER A 4 16.78 -58.55 45.31
CA SER A 4 17.12 -57.23 45.85
C SER A 4 18.21 -57.41 46.94
N PRO A 5 18.87 -56.39 47.50
CA PRO A 5 18.22 -55.20 48.06
C PRO A 5 19.05 -53.86 48.07
N GLU A 6 18.38 -52.86 48.68
CA GLU A 6 18.88 -51.80 49.57
C GLU A 6 19.26 -50.43 49.03
N SER A 7 18.43 -49.46 49.45
CA SER A 7 18.78 -48.06 49.79
C SER A 7 19.71 -48.03 51.02
N PRO A 8 20.46 -46.95 51.30
CA PRO A 8 19.82 -45.81 51.96
C PRO A 8 20.43 -44.41 51.75
N ASP A 9 19.63 -43.42 52.15
CA ASP A 9 19.96 -42.14 52.83
C ASP A 9 21.12 -41.25 52.34
N GLY A 10 20.77 -40.01 52.16
CA GLY A 10 21.73 -38.92 52.04
C GLY A 10 21.14 -37.53 51.90
N GLY A 11 20.79 -36.96 53.03
CA GLY A 11 20.33 -35.63 53.38
C GLY A 11 20.74 -34.47 52.48
N THR A 12 19.77 -33.64 52.24
CA THR A 12 19.91 -32.26 51.76
C THR A 12 20.46 -31.36 52.87
N PRO A 13 21.52 -30.57 52.64
CA PRO A 13 21.88 -29.50 53.57
C PRO A 13 21.08 -28.21 53.29
N ALA A 14 20.62 -27.59 54.37
CA ALA A 14 19.95 -26.31 54.37
C ALA A 14 20.90 -25.17 53.97
N PRO A 15 20.35 -24.05 53.43
CA PRO A 15 21.17 -22.90 53.06
C PRO A 15 21.53 -22.07 54.33
N PRO A 16 22.69 -21.40 54.30
CA PRO A 16 23.16 -20.60 55.44
C PRO A 16 22.38 -19.28 55.59
N VAL A 17 22.08 -18.98 56.83
CA VAL A 17 21.49 -17.72 57.28
C VAL A 17 22.55 -16.61 57.14
N HIS A 18 22.29 -15.60 56.29
CA HIS A 18 23.08 -14.38 56.25
C HIS A 18 22.56 -13.39 57.30
N THR A 19 23.38 -13.12 58.32
CA THR A 19 23.25 -12.01 59.27
C THR A 19 23.54 -10.70 58.56
N MET A 20 22.64 -9.74 58.75
CA MET A 20 22.85 -8.33 58.38
C MET A 20 23.93 -7.69 59.26
N PRO A 21 24.84 -6.90 58.73
CA PRO A 21 25.59 -5.91 59.48
C PRO A 21 24.92 -4.53 59.43
N ALA A 22 25.07 -3.83 60.55
CA ALA A 22 24.50 -2.56 60.87
C ALA A 22 24.90 -1.39 59.94
N ASP A 23 23.97 -0.47 59.87
CA ASP A 23 24.06 0.90 59.35
C ASP A 23 25.26 1.69 59.95
N HIS A 24 26.11 2.19 59.04
CA HIS A 24 27.00 3.31 59.32
C HIS A 24 26.86 4.35 58.20
N GLY A 25 26.30 5.49 58.58
CA GLY A 25 26.22 6.68 57.77
C GLY A 25 27.56 7.09 57.18
N GLY A 26 27.61 7.30 55.88
CA GLY A 26 28.79 7.73 55.16
C GLY A 26 28.43 8.48 53.90
N LEU A 27 28.61 9.78 53.90
CA LEU A 27 28.98 10.74 52.85
C LEU A 27 28.52 10.47 51.41
N PRO A 28 28.10 11.48 50.62
CA PRO A 28 27.65 11.31 49.24
C PRO A 28 28.80 10.83 48.36
N HIS A 29 28.58 9.75 47.65
CA HIS A 29 29.51 9.22 46.67
C HIS A 29 29.77 10.26 45.58
N PRO A 30 31.05 10.43 45.16
CA PRO A 30 31.37 11.28 44.04
C PRO A 30 30.76 10.70 42.75
N ILE A 31 30.16 11.58 41.94
CA ILE A 31 29.64 11.30 40.60
C ILE A 31 30.81 10.71 39.75
N PRO A 32 30.67 9.48 39.23
CA PRO A 32 31.73 8.99 38.34
C PRO A 32 31.66 9.76 37.01
N SER A 33 32.58 10.67 36.82
CA SER A 33 32.89 11.29 35.53
C SER A 33 33.75 10.33 34.70
N SER A 34 33.17 9.17 34.35
CA SER A 34 33.84 8.25 33.43
C SER A 34 33.57 8.64 32.00
N PRO A 35 34.60 8.77 31.15
CA PRO A 35 34.43 9.10 29.72
C PRO A 35 33.48 8.15 28.98
N GLU A 36 33.28 6.94 29.50
CA GLU A 36 32.38 5.93 28.94
C GLU A 36 30.87 6.30 29.03
N VAL A 37 30.45 7.02 30.07
CA VAL A 37 29.04 7.43 30.22
C VAL A 37 28.73 8.54 29.22
N LEU A 38 29.66 9.48 29.01
CA LEU A 38 29.49 10.56 28.02
C LEU A 38 29.51 10.02 26.60
N THR A 39 30.30 8.97 26.32
CA THR A 39 30.31 8.31 25.00
C THR A 39 29.05 7.49 24.76
N ALA A 40 28.48 6.83 25.78
CA ALA A 40 27.24 6.10 25.68
C ALA A 40 26.03 7.03 25.45
N GLU A 41 25.97 8.16 26.12
CA GLU A 41 24.92 9.17 25.90
C GLU A 41 25.07 9.86 24.54
N ALA A 42 26.28 10.15 24.07
CA ALA A 42 26.55 10.68 22.74
C ALA A 42 26.18 9.65 21.64
N GLN A 43 26.47 8.37 21.85
CA GLN A 43 26.08 7.30 20.95
C GLN A 43 24.56 7.05 20.93
N ALA A 44 23.89 7.13 22.07
CA ALA A 44 22.42 7.04 22.16
C ALA A 44 21.74 8.23 21.49
N GLY A 45 22.30 9.44 21.63
CA GLY A 45 21.82 10.66 20.96
C GLY A 45 21.99 10.60 19.43
N THR A 46 23.12 10.08 18.95
CA THR A 46 23.37 9.90 17.50
C THR A 46 22.55 8.77 16.90
N ALA A 47 22.31 7.69 17.63
CA ALA A 47 21.43 6.59 17.20
C ALA A 47 19.97 7.04 17.13
N GLY A 48 19.49 7.85 18.08
CA GLY A 48 18.16 8.45 18.06
C GLY A 48 17.96 9.43 16.89
N ALA A 49 18.96 10.27 16.60
CA ALA A 49 18.92 11.21 15.50
C ALA A 49 19.04 10.53 14.13
N ALA A 50 19.81 9.44 14.02
CA ALA A 50 19.91 8.62 12.82
C ALA A 50 18.62 7.83 12.56
N GLY A 51 17.98 7.31 13.60
CA GLY A 51 16.68 6.65 13.54
C GLY A 51 15.56 7.61 13.12
N GLY A 52 15.57 8.84 13.63
CA GLY A 52 14.61 9.88 13.25
C GLY A 52 14.76 10.32 11.78
N ARG A 53 15.95 10.55 11.31
CA ARG A 53 16.21 10.91 9.90
C ARG A 53 15.85 9.78 8.93
N GLY A 54 16.13 8.52 9.29
CA GLY A 54 15.74 7.35 8.49
C GLY A 54 14.21 7.21 8.35
N ARG A 55 13.50 7.51 9.43
CA ARG A 55 12.03 7.46 9.48
C ARG A 55 11.36 8.58 8.68
N ILE A 56 11.87 9.81 8.79
CA ILE A 56 11.40 10.97 7.99
C ILE A 56 11.63 10.70 6.50
N GLY A 57 12.80 10.18 6.12
CA GLY A 57 13.09 9.82 4.73
C GLY A 57 12.12 8.78 4.16
N SER A 58 11.75 7.78 4.96
CA SER A 58 10.80 6.73 4.52
C SER A 58 9.37 7.26 4.38
N VAL A 59 8.94 8.15 5.26
CA VAL A 59 7.65 8.86 5.15
C VAL A 59 7.62 9.71 3.87
N ALA A 60 8.70 10.45 3.58
CA ALA A 60 8.80 11.24 2.36
C ALA A 60 8.73 10.38 1.09
N LEU A 61 9.30 9.16 1.10
CA LEU A 61 9.21 8.22 -0.02
C LEU A 61 7.76 7.79 -0.28
N VAL A 62 6.99 7.45 0.77
CA VAL A 62 5.57 7.07 0.60
C VAL A 62 4.75 8.24 0.07
N ILE A 63 4.89 9.42 0.67
CA ILE A 63 4.18 10.63 0.21
C ILE A 63 4.56 10.94 -1.23
N GLY A 64 5.85 10.86 -1.58
CA GLY A 64 6.33 11.04 -2.95
C GLY A 64 5.73 10.03 -3.92
N GLY A 65 5.58 8.76 -3.50
CA GLY A 65 4.90 7.71 -4.26
C GLY A 65 3.43 8.04 -4.52
N ILE A 66 2.68 8.37 -3.46
CA ILE A 66 1.26 8.75 -3.54
C ILE A 66 1.08 9.97 -4.45
N VAL A 67 1.86 11.02 -4.26
CA VAL A 67 1.79 12.24 -5.08
C VAL A 67 2.10 11.90 -6.54
N SER A 68 3.17 11.17 -6.81
CA SER A 68 3.53 10.77 -8.17
C SER A 68 2.43 9.95 -8.84
N LEU A 69 1.83 8.99 -8.13
CA LEU A 69 0.73 8.16 -8.62
C LEU A 69 -0.47 9.02 -9.02
N GLN A 70 -0.93 9.90 -8.14
CA GLN A 70 -2.15 10.67 -8.34
C GLN A 70 -1.96 11.79 -9.39
N PHE A 71 -0.80 12.44 -9.43
CA PHE A 71 -0.48 13.37 -10.50
C PHE A 71 -0.29 12.65 -11.84
N GLY A 72 0.31 11.47 -11.84
CA GLY A 72 0.40 10.61 -13.03
C GLY A 72 -0.98 10.21 -13.56
N ALA A 73 -1.93 9.88 -12.68
CA ALA A 73 -3.31 9.60 -13.05
C ALA A 73 -4.02 10.84 -13.62
N SER A 74 -3.79 12.02 -13.04
CA SER A 74 -4.33 13.29 -13.59
C SER A 74 -3.80 13.58 -14.98
N VAL A 75 -2.49 13.40 -15.22
CA VAL A 75 -1.87 13.56 -16.53
C VAL A 75 -2.42 12.52 -17.51
N ALA A 76 -2.73 11.31 -17.07
CA ALA A 76 -3.36 10.29 -17.90
C ALA A 76 -4.74 10.73 -18.43
N VAL A 77 -5.56 11.39 -17.60
CA VAL A 77 -6.87 11.93 -18.01
C VAL A 77 -6.70 12.95 -19.16
N LEU A 78 -5.66 13.78 -19.11
CA LEU A 78 -5.37 14.75 -20.20
C LEU A 78 -5.02 14.05 -21.53
N LEU A 79 -4.65 12.77 -21.49
CA LEU A 79 -4.35 11.98 -22.68
C LEU A 79 -5.59 11.25 -23.26
N PHE A 80 -6.70 11.17 -22.51
CA PHE A 80 -7.92 10.48 -22.94
C PHE A 80 -8.51 10.98 -24.26
N PRO A 81 -8.53 12.29 -24.57
CA PRO A 81 -9.02 12.77 -25.86
C PRO A 81 -8.23 12.25 -27.07
N ARG A 82 -6.98 11.77 -26.87
CA ARG A 82 -6.11 11.24 -27.93
C ARG A 82 -6.21 9.73 -28.11
N ALA A 83 -6.29 8.99 -27.02
CA ALA A 83 -6.17 7.54 -27.01
C ALA A 83 -7.30 6.81 -26.27
N GLY A 84 -8.26 7.55 -25.71
CA GLY A 84 -9.29 6.99 -24.83
C GLY A 84 -8.70 6.44 -23.52
N ALA A 85 -9.55 6.18 -22.54
CA ALA A 85 -9.16 5.64 -21.24
C ALA A 85 -8.44 4.28 -21.37
N LEU A 86 -9.02 3.35 -22.15
CA LEU A 86 -8.44 2.01 -22.37
C LEU A 86 -7.15 2.03 -23.17
N GLY A 87 -6.99 2.96 -24.12
CA GLY A 87 -5.73 3.15 -24.84
C GLY A 87 -4.61 3.63 -23.92
N VAL A 88 -4.89 4.59 -23.05
CA VAL A 88 -3.90 5.13 -22.12
C VAL A 88 -3.50 4.08 -21.07
N VAL A 89 -4.46 3.31 -20.51
CA VAL A 89 -4.13 2.24 -19.58
C VAL A 89 -3.29 1.15 -20.25
N THR A 90 -3.56 0.83 -21.52
CA THR A 90 -2.76 -0.13 -22.28
C THR A 90 -1.32 0.34 -22.42
N LEU A 91 -1.08 1.59 -22.85
CA LEU A 91 0.26 2.16 -22.93
C LEU A 91 0.98 2.10 -21.58
N ARG A 92 0.29 2.46 -20.50
CA ARG A 92 0.82 2.41 -19.14
C ARG A 92 1.24 0.99 -18.75
N LEU A 93 0.36 0.00 -18.93
CA LEU A 93 0.64 -1.39 -18.54
C LEU A 93 1.75 -2.02 -19.41
N VAL A 94 1.79 -1.72 -20.70
CA VAL A 94 2.83 -2.20 -21.61
C VAL A 94 4.20 -1.62 -21.22
N VAL A 95 4.29 -0.31 -21.02
CA VAL A 95 5.56 0.32 -20.61
C VAL A 95 6.00 -0.17 -19.23
N ALA A 96 5.09 -0.24 -18.26
CA ALA A 96 5.39 -0.76 -16.92
C ALA A 96 5.86 -2.22 -16.99
N SER A 97 5.22 -3.06 -17.80
CA SER A 97 5.63 -4.45 -18.02
C SER A 97 7.04 -4.54 -18.61
N LEU A 98 7.33 -3.75 -19.64
CA LEU A 98 8.66 -3.73 -20.28
C LEU A 98 9.74 -3.32 -19.27
N VAL A 99 9.49 -2.26 -18.49
CA VAL A 99 10.45 -1.81 -17.46
C VAL A 99 10.67 -2.89 -16.42
N LEU A 100 9.60 -3.51 -15.89
CA LEU A 100 9.71 -4.56 -14.89
C LEU A 100 10.43 -5.82 -15.44
N LEU A 101 10.16 -6.22 -16.68
CA LEU A 101 10.87 -7.33 -17.32
C LEU A 101 12.36 -7.06 -17.49
N LEU A 102 12.73 -5.83 -17.86
CA LEU A 102 14.13 -5.42 -18.03
C LEU A 102 14.88 -5.37 -16.70
N VAL A 103 14.21 -4.86 -15.65
CA VAL A 103 14.80 -4.70 -14.31
C VAL A 103 14.86 -6.02 -13.54
N CYS A 104 13.73 -6.74 -13.47
CA CYS A 104 13.61 -7.94 -12.64
C CYS A 104 14.17 -9.18 -13.34
N ARG A 105 14.09 -9.26 -14.70
CA ARG A 105 14.51 -10.43 -15.51
C ARG A 105 13.96 -11.74 -14.96
N PRO A 106 12.63 -11.87 -14.82
CA PRO A 106 12.01 -12.96 -14.08
C PRO A 106 12.35 -14.33 -14.69
N LYS A 107 12.59 -15.29 -13.82
CA LYS A 107 12.82 -16.68 -14.23
C LYS A 107 11.46 -17.31 -14.54
N VAL A 108 11.26 -17.71 -15.79
CA VAL A 108 10.01 -18.36 -16.25
C VAL A 108 10.03 -19.91 -16.08
N ARG A 109 11.19 -20.50 -15.79
CA ARG A 109 11.33 -21.95 -15.64
C ARG A 109 11.36 -22.37 -14.17
N GLY A 110 10.86 -23.57 -13.88
CA GLY A 110 10.87 -24.13 -12.52
C GLY A 110 9.60 -23.86 -11.71
N HIS A 111 8.57 -23.25 -12.30
CA HIS A 111 7.29 -22.96 -11.63
C HIS A 111 6.24 -24.02 -11.95
N THR A 112 5.38 -24.30 -10.97
CA THR A 112 4.28 -25.26 -11.08
C THR A 112 3.08 -24.65 -11.85
N ARG A 113 2.14 -25.49 -12.27
CA ARG A 113 0.87 -25.02 -12.87
C ARG A 113 0.09 -24.12 -11.90
N GLY A 114 0.16 -24.40 -10.59
CA GLY A 114 -0.48 -23.59 -9.55
C GLY A 114 0.15 -22.20 -9.41
N ASP A 115 1.46 -22.06 -9.61
CA ASP A 115 2.14 -20.77 -9.60
C ASP A 115 1.73 -19.92 -10.80
N TRP A 116 1.67 -20.52 -11.98
CA TRP A 116 1.20 -19.86 -13.19
C TRP A 116 -0.27 -19.45 -13.09
N ALA A 117 -1.14 -20.28 -12.51
CA ALA A 117 -2.52 -19.92 -12.26
C ALA A 117 -2.64 -18.70 -11.31
N THR A 118 -1.76 -18.61 -10.29
CA THR A 118 -1.73 -17.47 -9.39
C THR A 118 -1.28 -16.20 -10.10
N VAL A 119 -0.23 -16.27 -10.92
CA VAL A 119 0.26 -15.14 -11.75
C VAL A 119 -0.80 -14.69 -12.75
N LEU A 120 -1.47 -15.63 -13.41
CA LEU A 120 -2.54 -15.32 -14.35
C LEU A 120 -3.71 -14.61 -13.66
N ALA A 121 -4.19 -15.14 -12.54
CA ALA A 121 -5.24 -14.51 -11.75
C ALA A 121 -4.84 -13.10 -11.27
N PHE A 122 -3.59 -12.94 -10.87
CA PHE A 122 -3.02 -11.65 -10.46
C PHE A 122 -2.97 -10.67 -11.64
N GLY A 123 -2.54 -11.10 -12.82
CA GLY A 123 -2.53 -10.30 -14.04
C GLY A 123 -3.94 -9.90 -14.50
N VAL A 124 -4.92 -10.80 -14.39
CA VAL A 124 -6.34 -10.49 -14.67
C VAL A 124 -6.87 -9.43 -13.68
N ALA A 125 -6.58 -9.57 -12.38
CA ALA A 125 -6.97 -8.58 -11.38
C ALA A 125 -6.34 -7.22 -11.66
N LEU A 126 -5.04 -7.18 -12.01
CA LEU A 126 -4.32 -5.97 -12.41
C LEU A 126 -4.92 -5.31 -13.65
N ALA A 127 -5.16 -6.08 -14.71
CA ALA A 127 -5.74 -5.56 -15.94
C ALA A 127 -7.13 -4.98 -15.71
N GLY A 128 -7.99 -5.75 -15.02
CA GLY A 128 -9.35 -5.34 -14.70
C GLY A 128 -9.41 -4.11 -13.81
N MET A 129 -8.65 -4.11 -12.70
CA MET A 129 -8.55 -2.99 -11.78
C MET A 129 -8.17 -1.70 -12.51
N ASN A 130 -7.07 -1.73 -13.25
CA ASN A 130 -6.60 -0.54 -13.97
C ASN A 130 -7.57 -0.08 -15.07
N SER A 131 -8.13 -1.01 -15.84
CA SER A 131 -9.07 -0.66 -16.91
C SER A 131 -10.35 -0.04 -16.36
N LEU A 132 -10.93 -0.64 -15.32
CA LEU A 132 -12.15 -0.12 -14.68
C LEU A 132 -11.89 1.20 -13.97
N PHE A 133 -10.74 1.37 -13.32
CA PHE A 133 -10.36 2.64 -12.71
C PHE A 133 -10.25 3.77 -13.73
N TYR A 134 -9.63 3.52 -14.90
CA TYR A 134 -9.51 4.53 -15.95
C TYR A 134 -10.85 4.84 -16.61
N GLU A 135 -11.72 3.85 -16.76
CA GLU A 135 -13.12 4.08 -17.18
C GLU A 135 -13.92 4.88 -16.14
N ALA A 136 -13.60 4.72 -14.84
CA ALA A 136 -14.21 5.53 -13.79
C ALA A 136 -13.77 7.00 -13.88
N ILE A 137 -12.46 7.27 -13.92
CA ILE A 137 -11.94 8.65 -13.95
C ILE A 137 -12.20 9.40 -15.28
N ASP A 138 -12.61 8.70 -16.31
CA ASP A 138 -13.14 9.30 -17.55
C ASP A 138 -14.57 9.85 -17.36
N ARG A 139 -15.29 9.38 -16.34
CA ARG A 139 -16.71 9.68 -16.11
C ARG A 139 -17.02 10.45 -14.84
N ILE A 140 -16.15 10.32 -13.82
CA ILE A 140 -16.32 10.97 -12.52
C ILE A 140 -15.00 11.63 -12.07
N PRO A 141 -15.04 12.63 -11.19
CA PRO A 141 -13.85 13.29 -10.69
C PRO A 141 -12.85 12.32 -10.05
N LEU A 142 -11.54 12.57 -10.24
CA LEU A 142 -10.47 11.70 -9.81
C LEU A 142 -10.54 11.39 -8.29
N GLY A 143 -10.78 12.44 -7.47
CA GLY A 143 -10.92 12.27 -6.02
C GLY A 143 -12.09 11.36 -5.63
N ALA A 144 -13.23 11.48 -6.31
CA ALA A 144 -14.39 10.62 -6.10
C ALA A 144 -14.10 9.17 -6.51
N ALA A 145 -13.48 8.97 -7.67
CA ALA A 145 -13.12 7.64 -8.16
C ALA A 145 -12.18 6.91 -7.21
N VAL A 146 -11.10 7.55 -6.75
CA VAL A 146 -10.14 6.96 -5.80
C VAL A 146 -10.80 6.70 -4.44
N THR A 147 -11.71 7.60 -4.00
CA THR A 147 -12.45 7.39 -2.75
C THR A 147 -13.33 6.14 -2.79
N LEU A 148 -14.03 5.91 -3.91
CA LEU A 148 -14.86 4.72 -4.11
C LEU A 148 -14.01 3.46 -4.28
N GLU A 149 -12.94 3.53 -5.05
CA GLU A 149 -12.01 2.42 -5.24
C GLU A 149 -11.39 1.97 -3.91
N PHE A 150 -11.06 2.92 -3.03
CA PHE A 150 -10.43 2.65 -1.73
C PHE A 150 -11.32 1.85 -0.77
N LEU A 151 -12.63 1.77 -1.03
CA LEU A 151 -13.54 0.92 -0.26
C LEU A 151 -13.20 -0.57 -0.37
N GLY A 152 -12.62 -1.02 -1.48
CA GLY A 152 -12.22 -2.41 -1.65
C GLY A 152 -11.22 -2.89 -0.59
N PRO A 153 -10.03 -2.28 -0.50
CA PRO A 153 -9.07 -2.55 0.58
C PRO A 153 -9.63 -2.34 1.98
N LEU A 154 -10.47 -1.33 2.18
CA LEU A 154 -11.11 -1.07 3.47
C LEU A 154 -12.05 -2.21 3.88
N ILE A 155 -12.95 -2.65 2.98
CA ILE A 155 -13.85 -3.78 3.22
C ILE A 155 -13.03 -5.04 3.50
N LEU A 156 -11.96 -5.29 2.75
CA LEU A 156 -11.06 -6.42 2.99
C LEU A 156 -10.46 -6.36 4.39
N SER A 157 -9.98 -5.19 4.82
CA SER A 157 -9.40 -4.96 6.15
C SER A 157 -10.43 -5.24 7.25
N VAL A 158 -11.66 -4.76 7.08
CA VAL A 158 -12.77 -4.97 8.03
C VAL A 158 -13.19 -6.44 8.08
N ALA A 159 -13.34 -7.09 6.94
CA ALA A 159 -13.75 -8.50 6.84
C ALA A 159 -12.74 -9.45 7.49
N THR A 160 -11.44 -9.13 7.41
CA THR A 160 -10.38 -9.94 8.02
C THR A 160 -10.20 -9.70 9.51
N SER A 161 -10.62 -8.54 10.04
CA SER A 161 -10.36 -8.15 11.43
C SER A 161 -11.30 -8.77 12.47
N ARG A 162 -12.52 -9.23 12.09
CA ARG A 162 -13.58 -9.81 12.94
C ARG A 162 -13.91 -9.00 14.22
N ARG A 163 -13.74 -7.68 14.23
CA ARG A 163 -13.95 -6.80 15.39
C ARG A 163 -15.16 -5.90 15.22
N LEU A 164 -15.90 -5.66 16.30
CA LEU A 164 -17.01 -4.69 16.30
C LEU A 164 -16.56 -3.27 15.96
N LEU A 165 -15.35 -2.88 16.37
CA LEU A 165 -14.76 -1.58 16.03
C LEU A 165 -14.55 -1.42 14.51
N SER A 166 -14.30 -2.51 13.81
CA SER A 166 -14.19 -2.50 12.35
C SER A 166 -15.51 -2.13 11.66
N LEU A 167 -16.65 -2.47 12.27
CA LEU A 167 -17.96 -2.06 11.77
C LEU A 167 -18.18 -0.55 11.88
N VAL A 168 -17.63 0.09 12.94
CA VAL A 168 -17.66 1.56 13.07
C VAL A 168 -16.92 2.22 11.92
N TRP A 169 -15.75 1.73 11.58
CA TRP A 169 -14.96 2.24 10.46
C TRP A 169 -15.64 2.01 9.11
N ALA A 170 -16.25 0.82 8.93
CA ALA A 170 -17.03 0.52 7.74
C ALA A 170 -18.24 1.46 7.61
N SER A 171 -18.96 1.71 8.70
CA SER A 171 -20.12 2.61 8.71
C SER A 171 -19.71 4.05 8.40
N LEU A 172 -18.57 4.50 8.92
CA LEU A 172 -18.02 5.83 8.66
C LEU A 172 -17.67 6.01 7.17
N ALA A 173 -17.02 4.99 6.58
CA ALA A 173 -16.69 4.99 5.15
C ALA A 173 -17.96 4.97 4.29
N LEU A 174 -18.94 4.14 4.65
CA LEU A 174 -20.24 4.11 3.96
C LEU A 174 -20.96 5.46 4.04
N GLY A 175 -20.89 6.13 5.21
CA GLY A 175 -21.41 7.49 5.37
C GLY A 175 -20.73 8.48 4.41
N GLY A 176 -19.41 8.39 4.22
CA GLY A 176 -18.66 9.16 3.24
C GLY A 176 -19.14 8.91 1.81
N VAL A 177 -19.35 7.64 1.44
CA VAL A 177 -19.86 7.27 0.10
C VAL A 177 -21.29 7.79 -0.13
N VAL A 178 -22.16 7.64 0.86
CA VAL A 178 -23.54 8.18 0.78
C VAL A 178 -23.53 9.71 0.63
N LEU A 179 -22.63 10.38 1.34
CA LEU A 179 -22.47 11.84 1.23
C LEU A 179 -21.98 12.24 -0.16
N LEU A 180 -20.99 11.50 -0.70
CA LEU A 180 -20.49 11.69 -2.07
C LEU A 180 -21.61 11.55 -3.11
N GLY A 181 -22.57 10.62 -2.86
CA GLY A 181 -23.75 10.42 -3.70
C GLY A 181 -24.80 11.53 -3.57
N ARG A 182 -24.96 12.17 -2.41
CA ARG A 182 -26.09 13.09 -2.16
C ARG A 182 -26.08 14.38 -2.97
N GLU A 183 -24.92 14.98 -3.19
CA GLU A 183 -24.80 16.21 -4.02
C GLU A 183 -24.55 15.87 -5.50
N GLY A 184 -24.24 14.61 -5.81
CA GLY A 184 -23.83 14.15 -7.12
C GLY A 184 -24.80 13.21 -7.83
N PHE A 185 -25.93 12.76 -7.21
CA PHE A 185 -26.84 11.85 -7.91
C PHE A 185 -27.55 12.53 -9.10
N ASP A 186 -27.69 13.86 -9.12
CA ASP A 186 -28.10 14.62 -10.30
C ASP A 186 -26.95 14.89 -11.29
N GLY A 187 -25.68 14.61 -10.90
CA GLY A 187 -24.46 14.81 -11.68
C GLY A 187 -23.45 13.66 -11.65
N LEU A 188 -23.52 12.74 -10.66
CA LEU A 188 -22.59 11.61 -10.59
C LEU A 188 -22.98 10.54 -11.61
N ASN A 189 -22.08 10.26 -12.54
CA ASN A 189 -22.26 9.18 -13.50
C ASN A 189 -22.25 7.83 -12.78
N LEU A 190 -23.42 7.16 -12.64
CA LEU A 190 -23.57 5.89 -11.97
C LEU A 190 -22.67 4.79 -12.55
N ALA A 191 -22.43 4.81 -13.86
CA ALA A 191 -21.52 3.88 -14.52
C ALA A 191 -20.07 4.13 -14.04
N GLY A 192 -19.65 5.40 -13.94
CA GLY A 192 -18.33 5.76 -13.39
C GLY A 192 -18.16 5.30 -11.94
N ALA A 193 -19.18 5.52 -11.09
CA ALA A 193 -19.16 5.03 -9.71
C ALA A 193 -19.12 3.48 -9.64
N GLY A 194 -19.90 2.81 -10.49
CA GLY A 194 -19.86 1.34 -10.62
C GLY A 194 -18.50 0.81 -11.04
N PHE A 195 -17.85 1.47 -12.01
CA PHE A 195 -16.50 1.13 -12.42
C PHE A 195 -15.48 1.33 -11.29
N ALA A 196 -15.56 2.41 -10.53
CA ALA A 196 -14.68 2.67 -9.39
C ALA A 196 -14.84 1.61 -8.28
N LEU A 197 -16.08 1.24 -7.94
CA LEU A 197 -16.36 0.20 -6.96
C LEU A 197 -15.88 -1.18 -7.43
N ALA A 198 -16.07 -1.52 -8.71
CA ALA A 198 -15.58 -2.75 -9.30
C ALA A 198 -14.04 -2.79 -9.32
N ALA A 199 -13.39 -1.67 -9.63
CA ALA A 199 -11.93 -1.52 -9.52
C ALA A 199 -11.46 -1.76 -8.09
N GLY A 200 -12.16 -1.22 -7.09
CA GLY A 200 -11.88 -1.45 -5.67
C GLY A 200 -12.00 -2.92 -5.27
N GLY A 201 -13.03 -3.64 -5.76
CA GLY A 201 -13.15 -5.08 -5.56
C GLY A 201 -11.97 -5.87 -6.14
N LEU A 202 -11.52 -5.49 -7.34
CA LEU A 202 -10.33 -6.08 -7.96
C LEU A 202 -9.04 -5.66 -7.25
N TRP A 203 -8.99 -4.48 -6.64
CA TRP A 203 -7.85 -4.08 -5.79
C TRP A 203 -7.76 -4.95 -4.55
N ALA A 204 -8.88 -5.26 -3.89
CA ALA A 204 -8.90 -6.23 -2.80
C ALA A 204 -8.38 -7.62 -3.25
N ALA A 205 -8.82 -8.09 -4.43
CA ALA A 205 -8.30 -9.33 -5.01
C ALA A 205 -6.80 -9.25 -5.34
N TYR A 206 -6.33 -8.12 -5.89
CA TYR A 206 -4.92 -7.81 -6.12
C TYR A 206 -4.09 -7.95 -4.84
N ILE A 207 -4.55 -7.39 -3.71
CA ILE A 207 -3.84 -7.46 -2.42
C ILE A 207 -3.64 -8.92 -2.01
N LEU A 208 -4.69 -9.74 -2.09
CA LEU A 208 -4.64 -11.16 -1.74
C LEU A 208 -3.74 -11.97 -2.69
N LEU A 209 -3.84 -11.71 -3.99
CA LEU A 209 -3.07 -12.40 -5.01
C LEU A 209 -1.60 -11.98 -4.99
N SER A 210 -1.32 -10.70 -4.73
CA SER A 210 0.03 -10.17 -4.55
C SER A 210 0.73 -10.86 -3.38
N ALA A 211 0.07 -10.98 -2.23
CA ALA A 211 0.60 -11.69 -1.07
C ALA A 211 0.92 -13.16 -1.38
N ARG A 212 0.00 -13.86 -2.08
CA ARG A 212 0.21 -15.26 -2.49
C ARG A 212 1.35 -15.40 -3.50
N THR A 213 1.44 -14.47 -4.45
CA THR A 213 2.49 -14.46 -5.48
C THR A 213 3.86 -14.21 -4.85
N GLY A 214 3.95 -13.28 -3.89
CA GLY A 214 5.17 -12.97 -3.17
C GLY A 214 5.73 -14.15 -2.34
N GLN A 215 4.87 -15.11 -1.94
CA GLN A 215 5.32 -16.34 -1.27
C GLN A 215 5.87 -17.40 -2.23
N ARG A 216 5.55 -17.30 -3.53
CA ARG A 216 5.87 -18.32 -4.54
C ARG A 216 6.97 -17.90 -5.51
N PHE A 217 7.15 -16.60 -5.68
CA PHE A 217 8.12 -16.02 -6.61
C PHE A 217 9.14 -15.17 -5.86
N PRO A 218 10.44 -15.27 -6.22
CA PRO A 218 11.46 -14.45 -5.59
C PRO A 218 11.30 -12.98 -5.97
N GLN A 219 11.59 -12.10 -5.03
CA GLN A 219 11.62 -10.63 -5.23
C GLN A 219 10.33 -10.08 -5.91
N ALA A 220 10.49 -9.44 -7.08
CA ALA A 220 9.41 -8.86 -7.87
C ALA A 220 9.07 -9.67 -9.14
N ASP A 221 9.60 -10.89 -9.29
CA ASP A 221 9.41 -11.73 -10.48
C ASP A 221 7.92 -11.98 -10.75
N GLY A 222 7.17 -12.32 -9.70
CA GLY A 222 5.74 -12.56 -9.81
C GLY A 222 4.94 -11.34 -10.25
N LEU A 223 5.32 -10.15 -9.78
CA LEU A 223 4.72 -8.89 -10.21
C LEU A 223 5.04 -8.59 -11.68
N ALA A 224 6.30 -8.78 -12.09
CA ALA A 224 6.72 -8.55 -13.48
C ALA A 224 5.95 -9.46 -14.46
N LEU A 225 5.77 -10.74 -14.10
CA LEU A 225 4.99 -11.69 -14.90
C LEU A 225 3.50 -11.34 -14.92
N ALA A 226 2.92 -10.98 -13.77
CA ALA A 226 1.51 -10.56 -13.69
C ALA A 226 1.26 -9.27 -14.46
N MET A 227 2.18 -8.30 -14.40
CA MET A 227 2.11 -7.06 -15.18
C MET A 227 2.17 -7.36 -16.68
N THR A 228 2.97 -8.36 -17.09
CA THR A 228 3.02 -8.81 -18.50
C THR A 228 1.68 -9.39 -18.94
N VAL A 229 1.06 -10.23 -18.10
CA VAL A 229 -0.29 -10.74 -18.35
C VAL A 229 -1.29 -9.61 -18.47
N ALA A 230 -1.24 -8.64 -17.52
CA ALA A 230 -2.11 -7.47 -17.56
C ALA A 230 -1.94 -6.64 -18.83
N ALA A 231 -0.70 -6.40 -19.26
CA ALA A 231 -0.38 -5.70 -20.51
C ALA A 231 -0.95 -6.45 -21.73
N LEU A 232 -0.76 -7.77 -21.80
CA LEU A 232 -1.28 -8.59 -22.89
C LEU A 232 -2.82 -8.58 -22.96
N LEU A 233 -3.50 -8.63 -21.80
CA LEU A 233 -4.96 -8.57 -21.71
C LEU A 233 -5.51 -7.19 -22.08
N SER A 234 -4.78 -6.12 -21.78
CA SER A 234 -5.18 -4.76 -22.12
C SER A 234 -4.96 -4.41 -23.59
N LEU A 235 -4.01 -5.07 -24.30
CA LEU A 235 -3.69 -4.79 -25.70
C LEU A 235 -4.90 -4.80 -26.63
N PRO A 236 -5.75 -5.84 -26.68
CA PRO A 236 -6.92 -5.85 -27.57
C PRO A 236 -7.89 -4.70 -27.24
N LEU A 237 -8.09 -4.38 -25.97
CA LEU A 237 -8.96 -3.27 -25.56
C LEU A 237 -8.40 -1.92 -25.99
N GLY A 238 -7.09 -1.71 -25.82
CA GLY A 238 -6.43 -0.49 -26.25
C GLY A 238 -6.41 -0.33 -27.77
N ILE A 239 -6.16 -1.40 -28.52
CA ILE A 239 -6.16 -1.38 -29.99
C ILE A 239 -7.56 -1.03 -30.51
N VAL A 240 -8.61 -1.62 -29.96
CA VAL A 240 -10.00 -1.34 -30.35
C VAL A 240 -10.38 0.11 -30.00
N SER A 241 -9.95 0.60 -28.82
CA SER A 241 -10.30 1.95 -28.34
C SER A 241 -9.52 3.06 -29.06
N ALA A 242 -8.22 2.90 -29.22
CA ALA A 242 -7.33 3.97 -29.70
C ALA A 242 -6.80 3.77 -31.11
N GLY A 243 -6.83 2.54 -31.65
CA GLY A 243 -6.37 2.24 -33.02
C GLY A 243 -4.96 2.73 -33.28
N SER A 244 -4.80 3.47 -34.40
CA SER A 244 -3.51 4.02 -34.84
C SER A 244 -2.96 5.12 -33.91
N ALA A 245 -3.78 5.72 -33.04
CA ALA A 245 -3.33 6.73 -32.07
C ALA A 245 -2.30 6.17 -31.10
N LEU A 246 -2.33 4.85 -30.83
CA LEU A 246 -1.32 4.18 -29.99
C LEU A 246 0.09 4.24 -30.60
N LEU A 247 0.21 4.34 -31.93
CA LEU A 247 1.48 4.38 -32.63
C LEU A 247 2.00 5.81 -32.86
N ASN A 248 1.22 6.82 -32.49
CA ASN A 248 1.64 8.21 -32.60
C ASN A 248 2.81 8.50 -31.61
N PRO A 249 3.95 9.05 -32.07
CA PRO A 249 5.11 9.28 -31.21
C PRO A 249 4.82 10.17 -30.00
N VAL A 250 3.95 11.16 -30.14
CA VAL A 250 3.55 12.04 -29.01
C VAL A 250 2.73 11.25 -27.99
N THR A 251 1.77 10.43 -28.46
CA THR A 251 0.96 9.56 -27.59
C THR A 251 1.82 8.54 -26.86
N LEU A 252 2.77 7.93 -27.56
CA LEU A 252 3.74 6.99 -26.97
C LEU A 252 4.61 7.68 -25.91
N GLY A 253 5.15 8.88 -26.22
CA GLY A 253 5.97 9.64 -25.27
C GLY A 253 5.21 10.04 -24.02
N LEU A 254 3.99 10.56 -24.18
CA LEU A 254 3.12 10.92 -23.05
C LEU A 254 2.67 9.68 -22.28
N GLY A 255 2.31 8.59 -22.95
CA GLY A 255 1.96 7.32 -22.32
C GLY A 255 3.12 6.74 -21.53
N ALA A 256 4.36 6.85 -22.03
CA ALA A 256 5.56 6.47 -21.29
C ALA A 256 5.78 7.35 -20.04
N ALA A 257 5.58 8.66 -20.14
CA ALA A 257 5.66 9.57 -19.00
C ALA A 257 4.61 9.22 -17.93
N VAL A 258 3.36 8.96 -18.34
CA VAL A 258 2.30 8.49 -17.43
C VAL A 258 2.71 7.18 -16.77
N ALA A 259 3.24 6.20 -17.50
CA ALA A 259 3.69 4.92 -16.97
C ALA A 259 4.81 5.09 -15.93
N LEU A 260 5.76 5.98 -16.20
CA LEU A 260 6.84 6.29 -15.23
C LEU A 260 6.29 6.93 -13.96
N MET A 261 5.40 7.93 -14.09
CA MET A 261 4.85 8.67 -12.96
C MET A 261 3.86 7.84 -12.14
N SER A 262 3.01 7.04 -12.77
CA SER A 262 1.92 6.32 -12.11
C SER A 262 2.19 4.83 -11.87
N SER A 263 3.34 4.31 -12.28
CA SER A 263 3.70 2.91 -12.01
C SER A 263 5.14 2.76 -11.55
N VAL A 264 6.13 3.12 -12.37
CA VAL A 264 7.54 2.81 -12.08
C VAL A 264 8.02 3.56 -10.85
N LEU A 265 7.81 4.87 -10.80
CA LEU A 265 8.26 5.71 -9.69
C LEU A 265 7.53 5.39 -8.38
N PRO A 266 6.19 5.34 -8.30
CA PRO A 266 5.49 4.97 -7.08
C PRO A 266 5.93 3.61 -6.55
N TYR A 267 5.90 2.56 -7.35
CA TYR A 267 6.30 1.22 -6.90
C TYR A 267 7.74 1.16 -6.39
N THR A 268 8.65 1.92 -7.00
CA THR A 268 10.04 2.01 -6.53
C THR A 268 10.13 2.70 -5.17
N LEU A 269 9.44 3.83 -5.01
CA LEU A 269 9.42 4.60 -3.77
C LEU A 269 8.76 3.82 -2.63
N GLU A 270 7.65 3.14 -2.91
CA GLU A 270 6.93 2.28 -1.95
C GLU A 270 7.79 1.09 -1.52
N LEU A 271 8.45 0.42 -2.45
CA LEU A 271 9.35 -0.69 -2.15
C LEU A 271 10.52 -0.25 -1.24
N LEU A 272 11.11 0.92 -1.52
CA LEU A 272 12.17 1.48 -0.69
C LEU A 272 11.67 1.89 0.70
N ALA A 273 10.45 2.41 0.78
CA ALA A 273 9.81 2.77 2.03
C ALA A 273 9.49 1.53 2.90
N LEU A 274 8.91 0.48 2.31
CA LEU A 274 8.56 -0.77 2.98
C LEU A 274 9.77 -1.52 3.55
N ARG A 275 10.96 -1.28 3.04
CA ARG A 275 12.20 -1.82 3.65
C ARG A 275 12.52 -1.21 5.02
N LYS A 276 11.93 -0.06 5.34
CA LYS A 276 12.25 0.73 6.55
C LYS A 276 11.04 1.04 7.42
N LEU A 277 9.83 0.94 6.88
CA LEU A 277 8.59 1.20 7.59
C LEU A 277 7.84 -0.10 7.89
N PRO A 278 7.22 -0.22 9.07
CA PRO A 278 6.30 -1.32 9.33
C PRO A 278 5.08 -1.21 8.40
N ALA A 279 4.54 -2.37 7.99
CA ALA A 279 3.42 -2.44 7.06
C ALA A 279 2.18 -1.64 7.55
N SER A 280 1.93 -1.60 8.87
CA SER A 280 0.85 -0.81 9.45
C SER A 280 1.04 0.69 9.27
N GLY A 281 2.27 1.19 9.43
CA GLY A 281 2.60 2.60 9.19
C GLY A 281 2.44 2.97 7.72
N PHE A 282 2.89 2.10 6.81
CA PHE A 282 2.70 2.27 5.38
C PHE A 282 1.22 2.32 5.01
N ALA A 283 0.40 1.38 5.48
CA ALA A 283 -1.03 1.33 5.19
C ALA A 283 -1.80 2.57 5.72
N VAL A 284 -1.40 3.12 6.89
CA VAL A 284 -1.96 4.40 7.37
C VAL A 284 -1.66 5.53 6.39
N MET A 285 -0.46 5.58 5.82
CA MET A 285 -0.08 6.63 4.87
C MET A 285 -0.80 6.48 3.54
N MET A 286 -0.99 5.25 3.05
CA MET A 286 -1.77 4.97 1.84
C MET A 286 -3.22 5.44 1.96
N SER A 287 -3.77 5.56 3.18
CA SER A 287 -5.10 6.14 3.40
C SER A 287 -5.22 7.62 2.99
N LEU A 288 -4.11 8.30 2.69
CA LEU A 288 -4.10 9.66 2.16
C LEU A 288 -4.31 9.73 0.64
N GLU A 289 -4.32 8.59 -0.06
CA GLU A 289 -4.50 8.55 -1.52
C GLU A 289 -5.75 9.31 -2.00
N PRO A 290 -6.94 9.15 -1.39
CA PRO A 290 -8.12 9.89 -1.84
C PRO A 290 -7.95 11.42 -1.75
N ALA A 291 -7.27 11.89 -0.70
CA ALA A 291 -6.99 13.32 -0.53
C ALA A 291 -5.97 13.83 -1.55
N ALA A 292 -4.92 13.04 -1.83
CA ALA A 292 -3.94 13.36 -2.87
C ALA A 292 -4.58 13.34 -4.27
N ALA A 293 -5.49 12.40 -4.54
CA ALA A 293 -6.24 12.31 -5.79
C ALA A 293 -7.12 13.54 -6.02
N ALA A 294 -7.88 13.94 -4.98
CA ALA A 294 -8.71 15.15 -5.04
C ALA A 294 -7.85 16.40 -5.29
N THR A 295 -6.69 16.51 -4.61
CA THR A 295 -5.75 17.61 -4.80
C THR A 295 -5.19 17.62 -6.23
N ALA A 296 -4.78 16.46 -6.76
CA ALA A 296 -4.27 16.36 -8.13
C ALA A 296 -5.37 16.67 -9.17
N GLY A 297 -6.61 16.20 -8.95
CA GLY A 297 -7.77 16.52 -9.77
C GLY A 297 -8.07 18.02 -9.79
N PHE A 298 -8.03 18.66 -8.62
CA PHE A 298 -8.22 20.11 -8.51
C PHE A 298 -7.11 20.89 -9.23
N LEU A 299 -5.83 20.57 -8.99
CA LEU A 299 -4.73 21.35 -9.52
C LEU A 299 -4.47 21.11 -11.02
N VAL A 300 -4.63 19.89 -11.52
CA VAL A 300 -4.26 19.50 -12.89
C VAL A 300 -5.48 19.50 -13.82
N LEU A 301 -6.61 18.99 -13.34
CA LEU A 301 -7.83 18.82 -14.13
C LEU A 301 -8.84 19.95 -13.90
N HIS A 302 -8.54 20.89 -12.99
CA HIS A 302 -9.43 21.99 -12.60
C HIS A 302 -10.82 21.50 -12.14
N GLN A 303 -10.85 20.31 -11.53
CA GLN A 303 -12.07 19.74 -10.97
C GLN A 303 -12.43 20.48 -9.68
N ALA A 304 -13.61 21.13 -9.65
CA ALA A 304 -14.08 21.80 -8.45
C ALA A 304 -14.39 20.75 -7.37
N LEU A 305 -14.00 21.03 -6.12
CA LEU A 305 -14.33 20.21 -4.96
C LEU A 305 -15.47 20.89 -4.20
N GLY A 306 -16.62 20.23 -4.16
CA GLY A 306 -17.72 20.61 -3.29
C GLY A 306 -17.40 20.31 -1.82
N TRP A 307 -18.09 20.98 -0.89
CA TRP A 307 -17.91 20.74 0.55
C TRP A 307 -18.25 19.29 0.95
N ALA A 308 -19.25 18.67 0.30
CA ALA A 308 -19.63 17.30 0.55
C ALA A 308 -18.58 16.30 0.07
N GLU A 309 -17.92 16.56 -1.06
CA GLU A 309 -16.80 15.76 -1.54
C GLU A 309 -15.61 15.82 -0.58
N VAL A 310 -15.29 17.01 -0.06
CA VAL A 310 -14.22 17.18 0.94
C VAL A 310 -14.55 16.42 2.22
N LEU A 311 -15.80 16.51 2.71
CA LEU A 311 -16.24 15.75 3.87
C LEU A 311 -16.24 14.24 3.62
N ALA A 312 -16.70 13.79 2.45
CA ALA A 312 -16.71 12.38 2.08
C ALA A 312 -15.30 11.78 2.05
N ILE A 313 -14.36 12.47 1.40
CA ILE A 313 -12.94 12.11 1.37
C ILE A 313 -12.37 12.04 2.80
N GLY A 314 -12.66 13.05 3.62
CA GLY A 314 -12.23 13.10 5.03
C GLY A 314 -12.75 11.90 5.83
N LEU A 315 -14.03 11.55 5.68
CA LEU A 315 -14.63 10.39 6.36
C LEU A 315 -13.98 9.07 5.95
N VAL A 316 -13.71 8.86 4.66
CA VAL A 316 -13.04 7.65 4.16
C VAL A 316 -11.58 7.59 4.64
N VAL A 317 -10.86 8.70 4.63
CA VAL A 317 -9.49 8.78 5.16
C VAL A 317 -9.47 8.42 6.66
N ILE A 318 -10.36 9.01 7.46
CA ILE A 318 -10.47 8.72 8.90
C ILE A 318 -10.83 7.25 9.14
N ALA A 319 -11.80 6.72 8.37
CA ALA A 319 -12.19 5.32 8.45
C ALA A 319 -11.02 4.37 8.15
N SER A 320 -10.25 4.66 7.11
CA SER A 320 -9.10 3.86 6.70
C SER A 320 -7.97 3.88 7.73
N VAL A 321 -7.62 5.07 8.24
CA VAL A 321 -6.63 5.23 9.33
C VAL A 321 -7.09 4.48 10.58
N GLY A 322 -8.36 4.60 10.94
CA GLY A 322 -8.95 3.94 12.10
C GLY A 322 -8.94 2.42 11.97
N ALA A 323 -9.32 1.89 10.80
CA ALA A 323 -9.31 0.46 10.53
C ALA A 323 -7.88 -0.13 10.62
N VAL A 324 -6.89 0.52 10.00
CA VAL A 324 -5.48 0.07 10.03
C VAL A 324 -4.91 0.10 11.45
N ARG A 325 -5.14 1.18 12.22
CA ARG A 325 -4.67 1.28 13.61
C ARG A 325 -5.32 0.24 14.52
N SER A 326 -6.62 -0.01 14.33
CA SER A 326 -7.35 -1.02 15.10
C SER A 326 -6.85 -2.44 14.80
N ALA A 327 -6.41 -2.72 13.58
CA ALA A 327 -5.82 -4.00 13.21
C ALA A 327 -4.43 -4.20 13.82
N GLY A 328 -3.59 -3.15 13.85
CA GLY A 328 -2.20 -3.20 14.32
C GLY A 328 -2.00 -3.14 15.83
N ALA A 329 -3.01 -2.78 16.62
CA ALA A 329 -2.87 -2.62 18.08
C ALA A 329 -2.73 -3.94 18.86
N HIS A 330 -2.71 -5.12 18.20
CA HIS A 330 -2.68 -6.43 18.85
C HIS A 330 -1.87 -7.48 18.05
N SER A 331 -1.05 -7.07 17.11
CA SER A 331 0.02 -7.87 16.51
C SER A 331 1.36 -7.51 17.18
#